data_63d71780052a85d52cd44d5cb975041b
#
_entry.id   63d71780052a85d52cd44d5cb975041b
#
_cell.length_a   1.000
_cell.length_b   1.000
_cell.length_c   1.000
_cell.angle_alpha   90.00
_cell.angle_beta   90.00
_cell.angle_gamma   90.00
#
_symmetry.space_group_name_H-M   'P 1'
#
loop_
_entity.id
_entity.type
_entity.pdbx_description
1 polymer ?
#
loop_
_entity_poly.entity_id
_entity_poly.type
_entity_poly.pdbx_seq_one_letter_code
_entity_poly.pdbx_strand_id
1 'polypeptide(L)'
;MRYLLRSSPWILRAEEAAPPETYEGKVRLYSIRYQSDECEVEGYAAFPAAGEGPWPGLVFNRGGNREFGALKPDILCRYACRGFAVFGSQYRGNCGGTGKEEFGGSDVNDVIRLVDIALGLACVRPEGIYMVGHSRGGMMTYLACARDSRIRAAAICAGLADAFIMYD
;
A
#
# COMPACT_ATOMS: atom_id res chain seq x y z
N MET A 1 7.99 -9.19 13.41
CA MET A 1 7.28 -8.35 12.44
C MET A 1 5.76 -8.44 12.59
N ARG A 2 5.14 -9.60 12.60
CA ARG A 2 3.68 -9.77 12.83
C ARG A 2 3.18 -9.03 14.07
N TYR A 3 3.94 -9.03 15.16
CA TYR A 3 3.64 -8.28 16.38
C TYR A 3 3.63 -6.77 16.16
N LEU A 4 4.57 -6.25 15.40
CA LEU A 4 4.64 -4.83 15.07
C LEU A 4 3.44 -4.40 14.21
N LEU A 5 3.06 -5.18 13.20
CA LEU A 5 1.85 -4.88 12.43
C LEU A 5 0.60 -4.82 13.31
N ARG A 6 0.45 -5.76 14.24
CA ARG A 6 -0.68 -5.81 15.17
C ARG A 6 -0.67 -4.72 16.24
N SER A 7 0.43 -3.98 16.42
CA SER A 7 0.46 -2.82 17.31
C SER A 7 -0.24 -1.59 16.73
N SER A 8 -0.45 -1.56 15.42
CA SER A 8 -1.26 -0.50 14.80
C SER A 8 -2.74 -0.69 15.12
N PRO A 9 -3.44 0.33 15.62
CA PRO A 9 -4.87 0.24 15.95
C PRO A 9 -5.74 0.01 14.70
N TRP A 10 -5.20 0.26 13.52
CA TRP A 10 -5.91 0.11 12.25
C TRP A 10 -5.80 -1.28 11.63
N ILE A 11 -4.87 -2.12 12.08
CA ILE A 11 -4.68 -3.49 11.57
C ILE A 11 -5.64 -4.44 12.29
N LEU A 12 -6.63 -4.93 11.58
CA LEU A 12 -7.61 -5.91 12.06
C LEU A 12 -7.04 -7.32 12.03
N ARG A 13 -6.27 -7.64 10.98
CA ARG A 13 -5.64 -8.94 10.78
C ARG A 13 -4.31 -8.78 10.07
N ALA A 14 -3.30 -9.54 10.50
CA ALA A 14 -2.03 -9.69 9.81
C ALA A 14 -1.62 -11.16 9.87
N GLU A 15 -1.43 -11.77 8.71
CA GLU A 15 -1.05 -13.17 8.55
C GLU A 15 0.18 -13.28 7.67
N GLU A 16 1.12 -14.12 8.06
CA GLU A 16 2.29 -14.40 7.24
C GLU A 16 1.87 -15.08 5.94
N ALA A 17 2.41 -14.61 4.84
CA ALA A 17 2.16 -15.14 3.50
C ALA A 17 3.49 -15.57 2.88
N ALA A 18 3.47 -16.63 2.08
CA ALA A 18 4.65 -17.03 1.33
C ALA A 18 4.96 -15.99 0.25
N PRO A 19 6.17 -15.42 0.22
CA PRO A 19 6.57 -14.57 -0.89
C PRO A 19 6.73 -15.43 -2.16
N PRO A 20 6.62 -14.83 -3.34
CA PRO A 20 7.00 -15.53 -4.57
C PRO A 20 8.42 -16.09 -4.48
N GLU A 21 8.66 -17.25 -5.10
CA GLU A 21 9.91 -18.03 -5.02
C GLU A 21 11.18 -17.18 -5.20
N THR A 22 11.15 -16.24 -6.14
CA THR A 22 12.26 -15.29 -6.41
C THR A 22 12.68 -14.48 -5.18
N TYR A 23 11.77 -14.29 -4.21
CA TYR A 23 11.97 -13.48 -3.01
C TYR A 23 12.02 -14.30 -1.72
N GLU A 24 11.99 -15.62 -1.82
CA GLU A 24 12.09 -16.51 -0.67
C GLU A 24 13.39 -16.27 0.11
N GLY A 25 13.30 -16.22 1.43
CA GLY A 25 14.42 -15.89 2.31
C GLY A 25 14.89 -14.42 2.25
N LYS A 26 14.41 -13.60 1.31
CA LYS A 26 14.81 -12.19 1.14
C LYS A 26 13.78 -11.21 1.68
N VAL A 27 12.52 -11.63 1.78
CA VAL A 27 11.40 -10.78 2.15
C VAL A 27 10.50 -11.50 3.16
N ARG A 28 10.00 -10.76 4.14
CA ARG A 28 8.89 -11.16 5.01
C ARG A 28 7.62 -10.52 4.46
N LEU A 29 6.68 -11.33 4.00
CA LEU A 29 5.42 -10.90 3.39
C LEU A 29 4.26 -11.20 4.35
N TYR A 30 3.31 -10.28 4.42
CA TYR A 30 2.07 -10.41 5.18
C TYR A 30 0.87 -10.01 4.35
N SER A 31 -0.19 -10.80 4.37
CA SER A 31 -1.52 -10.31 4.05
C SER A 31 -2.05 -9.53 5.24
N ILE A 32 -2.66 -8.38 4.98
CA ILE A 32 -3.23 -7.52 6.02
C ILE A 32 -4.68 -7.19 5.68
N ARG A 33 -5.50 -7.11 6.73
CA ARG A 33 -6.81 -6.46 6.68
C ARG A 33 -6.77 -5.28 7.64
N TYR A 34 -7.21 -4.14 7.19
CA TYR A 34 -7.13 -2.91 7.96
C TYR A 34 -8.40 -2.07 7.85
N GLN A 35 -8.66 -1.26 8.89
CA GLN A 35 -9.78 -0.33 8.94
C GLN A 35 -9.45 0.94 8.17
N SER A 36 -10.31 1.33 7.23
CA SER A 36 -10.28 2.61 6.54
C SER A 36 -11.69 3.17 6.46
N ASP A 37 -11.93 4.28 7.12
CA ASP A 37 -13.26 4.78 7.40
C ASP A 37 -14.14 3.67 8.03
N GLU A 38 -15.34 3.44 7.52
CA GLU A 38 -16.25 2.37 7.93
C GLU A 38 -15.97 1.03 7.20
N CYS A 39 -14.89 0.96 6.40
CA CYS A 39 -14.60 -0.21 5.55
C CYS A 39 -13.46 -1.04 6.10
N GLU A 40 -13.56 -2.36 5.94
CA GLU A 40 -12.46 -3.29 6.08
C GLU A 40 -11.80 -3.48 4.72
N VAL A 41 -10.51 -3.21 4.61
CA VAL A 41 -9.77 -3.21 3.36
C VAL A 41 -8.66 -4.26 3.39
N GLU A 42 -8.56 -5.03 2.32
CA GLU A 42 -7.49 -6.00 2.14
C GLU A 42 -6.24 -5.35 1.52
N GLY A 43 -5.08 -5.86 1.89
CA GLY A 43 -3.80 -5.39 1.37
C GLY A 43 -2.64 -6.31 1.72
N TYR A 44 -1.44 -5.82 1.45
CA TYR A 44 -0.21 -6.51 1.79
C TYR A 44 0.79 -5.57 2.45
N ALA A 45 1.65 -6.15 3.31
CA ALA A 45 2.84 -5.51 3.84
C ALA A 45 4.05 -6.41 3.60
N ALA A 46 5.14 -5.84 3.10
CA ALA A 46 6.37 -6.56 2.82
C ALA A 46 7.58 -5.83 3.43
N PHE A 47 8.46 -6.59 4.05
CA PHE A 47 9.63 -6.06 4.73
C PHE A 47 10.89 -6.83 4.31
N PRO A 48 12.09 -6.21 4.35
CA PRO A 48 13.33 -6.94 4.20
C PRO A 48 13.42 -8.11 5.20
N ALA A 49 13.91 -9.27 4.77
CA ALA A 49 14.13 -10.39 5.69
C ALA A 49 15.28 -10.10 6.66
N ALA A 50 16.31 -9.42 6.18
CA ALA A 50 17.46 -9.03 6.97
C ALA A 50 17.22 -7.72 7.74
N GLY A 51 17.69 -7.66 8.98
CA GLY A 51 17.57 -6.50 9.85
C GLY A 51 16.20 -6.33 10.50
N GLU A 52 16.09 -5.30 11.32
CA GLU A 52 14.85 -4.95 12.06
C GLU A 52 14.35 -3.54 11.74
N GLY A 53 15.00 -2.83 10.83
CA GLY A 53 14.72 -1.44 10.50
C GLY A 53 15.49 -0.44 11.38
N PRO A 54 15.04 0.82 11.48
CA PRO A 54 13.89 1.35 10.74
C PRO A 54 14.20 1.52 9.24
N TRP A 55 13.30 1.03 8.40
CA TRP A 55 13.39 1.17 6.95
C TRP A 55 12.60 2.38 6.43
N PRO A 56 12.97 2.97 5.28
CA PRO A 56 12.11 3.92 4.61
C PRO A 56 10.77 3.25 4.25
N GLY A 57 9.67 3.91 4.56
CA GLY A 57 8.33 3.43 4.24
C GLY A 57 7.94 3.74 2.80
N LEU A 58 7.27 2.81 2.13
CA LEU A 58 6.78 2.98 0.78
C LEU A 58 5.34 2.44 0.65
N VAL A 59 4.44 3.26 0.11
CA VAL A 59 3.11 2.81 -0.28
C VAL A 59 3.08 2.63 -1.79
N PHE A 60 2.71 1.43 -2.25
CA PHE A 60 2.51 1.12 -3.66
C PHE A 60 1.02 1.12 -4.00
N ASN A 61 0.63 1.96 -4.96
CA ASN A 61 -0.72 2.11 -5.46
C ASN A 61 -0.89 1.34 -6.77
N ARG A 62 -1.72 0.29 -6.74
CA ARG A 62 -2.01 -0.55 -7.88
C ARG A 62 -2.83 0.16 -8.96
N GLY A 63 -2.68 -0.27 -10.18
CA GLY A 63 -3.58 0.08 -11.28
C GLY A 63 -4.84 -0.76 -11.32
N GLY A 64 -5.56 -0.67 -12.42
CA GLY A 64 -6.75 -1.45 -12.69
C GLY A 64 -7.98 -0.99 -11.92
N ASN A 65 -9.07 -1.72 -12.14
CA ASN A 65 -10.38 -1.43 -11.56
C ASN A 65 -11.00 -2.72 -11.04
N ARG A 66 -11.61 -2.69 -9.88
CA ARG A 66 -12.15 -3.87 -9.22
C ARG A 66 -11.07 -4.95 -9.10
N GLU A 67 -11.38 -6.17 -9.42
CA GLU A 67 -10.42 -7.29 -9.37
C GLU A 67 -9.45 -7.32 -10.56
N PHE A 68 -9.76 -6.60 -11.66
CA PHE A 68 -8.80 -6.41 -12.75
C PHE A 68 -7.62 -5.58 -12.26
N GLY A 69 -6.42 -6.14 -12.33
CA GLY A 69 -5.20 -5.52 -11.80
C GLY A 69 -5.08 -5.59 -10.28
N ALA A 70 -5.75 -6.56 -9.64
CA ALA A 70 -5.58 -6.82 -8.21
C ALA A 70 -4.09 -6.85 -7.83
N LEU A 71 -3.78 -6.24 -6.69
CA LEU A 71 -2.42 -6.11 -6.21
C LEU A 71 -1.80 -7.50 -5.98
N LYS A 72 -0.71 -7.77 -6.69
CA LYS A 72 0.08 -8.97 -6.52
C LYS A 72 1.27 -8.69 -5.58
N PRO A 73 1.60 -9.61 -4.68
CA PRO A 73 2.70 -9.45 -3.74
C PRO A 73 4.07 -9.21 -4.38
N ASP A 74 4.28 -9.69 -5.60
CA ASP A 74 5.55 -9.58 -6.32
C ASP A 74 6.10 -8.15 -6.35
N ILE A 75 5.24 -7.18 -6.65
CA ILE A 75 5.69 -5.77 -6.74
C ILE A 75 6.13 -5.23 -5.38
N LEU A 76 5.47 -5.61 -4.28
CA LEU A 76 5.88 -5.21 -2.94
C LEU A 76 7.20 -5.87 -2.56
N CYS A 77 7.35 -7.16 -2.85
CA CYS A 77 8.58 -7.91 -2.58
C CYS A 77 9.77 -7.31 -3.33
N ARG A 78 9.57 -6.85 -4.56
CA ARG A 78 10.60 -6.17 -5.37
C ARG A 78 11.17 -4.93 -4.66
N TYR A 79 10.33 -4.11 -4.06
CA TYR A 79 10.77 -2.93 -3.31
C TYR A 79 11.31 -3.31 -1.93
N ALA A 80 10.73 -4.30 -1.25
CA ALA A 80 11.23 -4.77 0.04
C ALA A 80 12.65 -5.34 -0.07
N CYS A 81 12.98 -6.07 -1.15
CA CYS A 81 14.36 -6.50 -1.43
C CYS A 81 15.35 -5.34 -1.61
N ARG A 82 14.87 -4.12 -1.83
CA ARG A 82 15.70 -2.90 -1.94
C ARG A 82 15.76 -2.10 -0.65
N GLY A 83 15.28 -2.67 0.46
CA GLY A 83 15.40 -2.08 1.79
C GLY A 83 14.25 -1.18 2.19
N PHE A 84 13.08 -1.27 1.57
CA PHE A 84 11.88 -0.55 1.97
C PHE A 84 10.95 -1.42 2.81
N ALA A 85 10.26 -0.81 3.77
CA ALA A 85 9.03 -1.35 4.33
C ALA A 85 7.88 -0.94 3.40
N VAL A 86 7.22 -1.91 2.76
CA VAL A 86 6.30 -1.65 1.65
C VAL A 86 4.88 -2.05 2.01
N PHE A 87 3.93 -1.19 1.70
CA PHE A 87 2.51 -1.40 1.94
C PHE A 87 1.72 -1.20 0.65
N GLY A 88 0.65 -1.95 0.46
CA GLY A 88 -0.20 -1.78 -0.70
C GLY A 88 -1.63 -2.21 -0.41
N SER A 89 -2.59 -1.47 -0.97
CA SER A 89 -4.02 -1.66 -0.82
C SER A 89 -4.62 -2.38 -2.02
N GLN A 90 -5.62 -3.24 -1.75
CA GLN A 90 -6.54 -3.73 -2.79
C GLN A 90 -7.62 -2.69 -3.12
N TYR A 91 -7.74 -1.64 -2.32
CA TYR A 91 -8.83 -0.68 -2.22
C TYR A 91 -10.14 -1.33 -1.73
N ARG A 92 -10.99 -0.53 -1.09
CA ARG A 92 -12.29 -0.97 -0.55
C ARG A 92 -13.15 -1.68 -1.58
N GLY A 93 -13.94 -2.66 -1.15
CA GLY A 93 -14.83 -3.43 -2.02
C GLY A 93 -14.14 -4.47 -2.90
N ASN A 94 -12.81 -4.69 -2.75
CA ASN A 94 -12.06 -5.65 -3.56
C ASN A 94 -11.46 -6.77 -2.70
N CYS A 95 -11.28 -7.94 -3.31
CA CYS A 95 -10.57 -9.10 -2.71
C CYS A 95 -11.12 -9.52 -1.33
N GLY A 96 -12.42 -9.38 -1.10
CA GLY A 96 -13.07 -9.72 0.18
C GLY A 96 -13.12 -8.57 1.19
N GLY A 97 -12.67 -7.38 0.84
CA GLY A 97 -12.88 -6.16 1.60
C GLY A 97 -14.32 -5.65 1.50
N THR A 98 -14.73 -4.80 2.44
CA THR A 98 -16.07 -4.19 2.45
C THR A 98 -16.07 -2.82 1.75
N GLY A 99 -17.27 -2.24 1.59
CA GLY A 99 -17.47 -0.96 0.94
C GLY A 99 -17.53 -1.05 -0.58
N LYS A 100 -17.37 0.11 -1.22
CA LYS A 100 -17.44 0.24 -2.68
C LYS A 100 -16.30 1.11 -3.18
N GLU A 101 -15.64 0.65 -4.21
CA GLU A 101 -14.61 1.37 -4.93
C GLU A 101 -15.22 2.53 -5.74
N GLU A 102 -14.60 3.70 -5.69
CA GLU A 102 -15.10 4.94 -6.33
C GLU A 102 -14.14 5.53 -7.36
N PHE A 103 -13.02 4.87 -7.64
CA PHE A 103 -12.01 5.28 -8.63
C PHE A 103 -11.47 6.71 -8.37
N GLY A 104 -10.96 6.97 -7.17
CA GLY A 104 -10.39 8.26 -6.75
C GLY A 104 -11.30 9.10 -5.86
N GLY A 105 -12.39 8.53 -5.39
CA GLY A 105 -13.24 9.09 -4.35
C GLY A 105 -12.74 8.77 -2.93
N SER A 106 -13.60 8.16 -2.12
CA SER A 106 -13.28 7.80 -0.73
C SER A 106 -12.23 6.67 -0.62
N ASP A 107 -11.99 5.91 -1.67
CA ASP A 107 -10.94 4.91 -1.75
C ASP A 107 -9.50 5.50 -1.70
N VAL A 108 -9.33 6.82 -1.85
CA VAL A 108 -8.06 7.50 -1.54
C VAL A 108 -7.75 7.44 -0.04
N ASN A 109 -8.76 7.38 0.82
CA ASN A 109 -8.55 7.24 2.26
C ASN A 109 -7.90 5.90 2.62
N ASP A 110 -8.10 4.85 1.82
CA ASP A 110 -7.46 3.55 2.01
C ASP A 110 -5.93 3.65 1.85
N VAL A 111 -5.48 4.50 0.92
CA VAL A 111 -4.06 4.80 0.70
C VAL A 111 -3.49 5.63 1.84
N ILE A 112 -4.20 6.67 2.27
CA ILE A 112 -3.80 7.54 3.40
C ILE A 112 -3.74 6.72 4.69
N ARG A 113 -4.68 5.79 4.90
CA ARG A 113 -4.65 4.88 6.06
C ARG A 113 -3.38 4.02 6.09
N LEU A 114 -2.86 3.59 4.94
CA LEU A 114 -1.58 2.90 4.90
C LEU A 114 -0.40 3.79 5.30
N VAL A 115 -0.47 5.11 5.06
CA VAL A 115 0.51 6.08 5.59
C VAL A 115 0.45 6.12 7.12
N ASP A 116 -0.76 6.17 7.71
CA ASP A 116 -0.94 6.14 9.17
C ASP A 116 -0.37 4.85 9.77
N ILE A 117 -0.70 3.69 9.16
CA ILE A 117 -0.21 2.39 9.59
C ILE A 117 1.32 2.35 9.54
N ALA A 118 1.90 2.73 8.40
CA ALA A 118 3.33 2.67 8.20
C ALA A 118 4.11 3.54 9.21
N LEU A 119 3.70 4.79 9.39
CA LEU A 119 4.36 5.72 10.32
C LEU A 119 4.12 5.36 11.79
N GLY A 120 3.09 4.58 12.10
CA GLY A 120 2.86 4.04 13.44
C GLY A 120 3.74 2.85 13.81
N LEU A 121 4.51 2.30 12.87
CA LEU A 121 5.37 1.14 13.12
C LEU A 121 6.81 1.57 13.47
N ALA A 122 7.33 1.13 14.60
CA ALA A 122 8.71 1.43 15.03
C ALA A 122 9.79 0.97 14.04
N CYS A 123 9.48 0.03 13.14
CA CYS A 123 10.39 -0.44 12.09
C CYS A 123 10.36 0.40 10.82
N VAL A 124 9.58 1.48 10.77
CA VAL A 124 9.49 2.42 9.65
C VAL A 124 10.07 3.77 10.08
N ARG A 125 10.82 4.40 9.20
CA ARG A 125 11.40 5.73 9.46
C ARG A 125 10.30 6.77 9.61
N PRO A 126 10.37 7.64 10.65
CA PRO A 126 9.30 8.60 10.93
C PRO A 126 9.32 9.84 10.02
N GLU A 127 10.37 10.04 9.21
CA GLU A 127 10.54 11.25 8.40
C GLU A 127 9.56 11.38 7.24
N GLY A 128 8.72 10.37 7.02
CA GLY A 128 7.65 10.35 6.02
C GLY A 128 7.71 9.15 5.10
N ILE A 129 6.72 9.10 4.22
CA ILE A 129 6.48 7.97 3.33
C ILE A 129 6.85 8.34 1.89
N TYR A 130 7.42 7.39 1.18
CA TYR A 130 7.53 7.41 -0.28
C TYR A 130 6.32 6.73 -0.90
N MET A 131 5.94 7.16 -2.12
CA MET A 131 4.78 6.57 -2.79
C MET A 131 5.10 6.24 -4.24
N VAL A 132 4.59 5.11 -4.72
CA VAL A 132 4.73 4.71 -6.12
C VAL A 132 3.36 4.31 -6.64
N GLY A 133 2.96 4.86 -7.79
CA GLY A 133 1.69 4.54 -8.42
C GLY A 133 1.84 4.20 -9.90
N HIS A 134 1.05 3.24 -10.38
CA HIS A 134 0.97 2.85 -11.77
C HIS A 134 -0.46 2.97 -12.29
N SER A 135 -0.65 3.58 -13.48
CA SER A 135 -1.95 3.74 -14.12
C SER A 135 -2.95 4.45 -13.17
N ARG A 136 -4.11 3.85 -12.87
CA ARG A 136 -5.02 4.35 -11.82
C ARG A 136 -4.28 4.64 -10.51
N GLY A 137 -3.34 3.78 -10.11
CA GLY A 137 -2.53 4.00 -8.91
C GLY A 137 -1.72 5.29 -8.95
N GLY A 138 -1.36 5.75 -10.15
CA GLY A 138 -0.77 7.09 -10.34
C GLY A 138 -1.75 8.21 -9.98
N MET A 139 -2.99 8.11 -10.43
CA MET A 139 -4.07 9.04 -10.02
C MET A 139 -4.27 9.02 -8.49
N MET A 140 -4.36 7.82 -7.90
CA MET A 140 -4.47 7.68 -6.44
C MET A 140 -3.29 8.33 -5.71
N THR A 141 -2.09 8.25 -6.29
CA THR A 141 -0.87 8.90 -5.75
C THR A 141 -0.98 10.42 -5.83
N TYR A 142 -1.43 11.01 -6.96
CA TYR A 142 -1.67 12.45 -7.06
C TYR A 142 -2.66 12.94 -6.00
N LEU A 143 -3.78 12.23 -5.86
CA LEU A 143 -4.83 12.59 -4.89
C LEU A 143 -4.35 12.45 -3.44
N ALA A 144 -3.57 11.42 -3.13
CA ALA A 144 -2.98 11.24 -1.81
C ALA A 144 -1.95 12.33 -1.49
N CYS A 145 -1.05 12.66 -2.42
CA CYS A 145 -0.06 13.74 -2.25
C CYS A 145 -0.72 15.12 -2.03
N ALA A 146 -1.86 15.35 -2.67
CA ALA A 146 -2.61 16.60 -2.47
C ALA A 146 -3.29 16.69 -1.09
N ARG A 147 -3.50 15.56 -0.40
CA ARG A 147 -4.23 15.48 0.88
C ARG A 147 -3.32 15.25 2.09
N ASP A 148 -2.10 14.72 1.89
CA ASP A 148 -1.23 14.29 2.98
C ASP A 148 0.23 14.73 2.77
N SER A 149 0.65 15.72 3.54
CA SER A 149 2.00 16.29 3.51
C SER A 149 3.10 15.35 4.06
N ARG A 150 2.75 14.23 4.68
CA ARG A 150 3.69 13.22 5.15
C ARG A 150 4.28 12.38 4.01
N ILE A 151 3.72 12.50 2.80
CA ILE A 151 4.27 11.89 1.58
C ILE A 151 5.41 12.76 1.09
N ARG A 152 6.64 12.28 1.23
CA ARG A 152 7.88 13.05 0.98
C ARG A 152 8.25 13.13 -0.49
N ALA A 153 8.02 12.05 -1.22
CA ALA A 153 8.22 12.00 -2.66
C ALA A 153 7.38 10.88 -3.27
N ALA A 154 7.03 11.07 -4.53
CA ALA A 154 6.25 10.09 -5.28
C ALA A 154 6.84 9.86 -6.67
N ALA A 155 6.73 8.61 -7.14
CA ALA A 155 7.02 8.23 -8.52
C ALA A 155 5.74 7.69 -9.17
N ILE A 156 5.40 8.22 -10.33
CA ILE A 156 4.16 7.88 -11.03
C ILE A 156 4.50 7.40 -12.44
N CYS A 157 4.03 6.19 -12.76
CA CYS A 157 4.19 5.59 -14.07
C CYS A 157 2.82 5.48 -14.75
N ALA A 158 2.69 6.10 -15.93
CA ALA A 158 1.46 6.10 -16.73
C ALA A 158 0.21 6.48 -15.90
N GLY A 159 0.36 7.45 -14.99
CA GLY A 159 -0.73 7.91 -14.13
C GLY A 159 -1.81 8.67 -14.92
N LEU A 160 -3.06 8.41 -14.58
CA LEU A 160 -4.18 9.18 -15.10
C LEU A 160 -4.16 10.58 -14.47
N ALA A 161 -3.80 11.57 -15.26
CA ALA A 161 -3.68 12.97 -14.81
C ALA A 161 -4.92 13.80 -15.16
N ASP A 162 -5.66 13.43 -16.23
CA ASP A 162 -6.86 14.09 -16.69
C ASP A 162 -7.90 13.05 -17.13
N ALA A 163 -9.02 13.01 -16.41
CA ALA A 163 -10.10 12.08 -16.72
C ALA A 163 -10.92 12.50 -17.94
N PHE A 164 -10.93 13.77 -18.33
CA PHE A 164 -11.70 14.25 -19.49
C PHE A 164 -11.09 13.76 -20.81
N ILE A 165 -9.76 13.70 -20.89
CA ILE A 165 -9.06 13.16 -22.08
C ILE A 165 -9.40 11.68 -22.36
N MET A 166 -9.92 10.96 -21.38
CA MET A 166 -10.29 9.55 -21.56
C MET A 166 -11.68 9.36 -22.21
N TYR A 167 -12.48 10.41 -22.32
CA TYR A 167 -13.85 10.35 -22.87
C TYR A 167 -13.94 10.89 -24.31
N ASP A 168 -12.87 11.48 -24.84
CA ASP A 168 -12.74 11.90 -26.24
C ASP A 168 -12.04 10.80 -27.08
#